data_51df5bceaca0c84f245166a6bbdc88cc
#
_entry.id   51df5bceaca0c84f245166a6bbdc88cc
#
_cell.length_a   1.000
_cell.length_b   1.000
_cell.length_c   1.000
_cell.angle_alpha   90.00
_cell.angle_beta   90.00
_cell.angle_gamma   90.00
#
_symmetry.space_group_name_H-M   'P 1'
#
loop_
_entity.id
_entity.type
_entity.pdbx_description
1 polymer ?
#
loop_
_entity_poly.entity_id
_entity_poly.type
_entity_poly.pdbx_seq_one_letter_code
_entity_poly.pdbx_strand_id
1 'polypeptide(L)'
;MKRLEKGAATFTVLEILHDGTGGNADKRIEKAREHCARDPRREGEAYASGFASGTASMESNITKENSVIDGVLKLHYRTIQRKIVASILRAMIEQMEAEARADNDGRLTRKERKQIKADAKELLEKDAPYTLRETEIVFGEKTILVGSTSKHDVEVIQNALSHGLDILARPVCPNMAGDMAIRQEFFSWLMNPEEKKLETGEIVQTSFAGAVEFFSNALTENDDENMDACTKATLDGPCVNESAEIKTVLQNKKTISRAKIHLGVGATLGWTFKFDADHWTFGGVKITDVSRDGLFRRTYCLDRLNAILTELFYSWKKQRDEKEGVVDMFDEAKKMQTGGTLAGAINKALHEKAAAEAETEKKQAKRRERLGAKK
;
A
#
# COMPACT_ATOMS: atom_id res chain seq x y z
N MET A 1 18.39 -4.92 -1.17
CA MET A 1 17.20 -4.76 -0.33
C MET A 1 17.32 -3.48 0.45
N LYS A 2 16.30 -2.61 0.45
CA LYS A 2 16.33 -1.33 1.17
C LYS A 2 15.79 -1.57 2.57
N ARG A 3 16.67 -1.58 3.55
CA ARG A 3 16.30 -1.82 4.94
C ARG A 3 15.77 -0.55 5.61
N LEU A 4 14.73 -0.68 6.41
CA LEU A 4 14.20 0.45 7.19
C LEU A 4 15.26 1.05 8.15
N GLU A 5 16.26 0.28 8.52
CA GLU A 5 17.37 0.71 9.38
C GLU A 5 18.37 1.63 8.71
N LYS A 6 18.67 1.45 7.43
CA LYS A 6 19.81 2.12 6.76
C LYS A 6 19.46 2.55 5.35
N GLY A 7 20.05 3.65 4.92
CA GLY A 7 19.92 4.16 3.55
C GLY A 7 18.53 4.75 3.26
N ALA A 8 18.08 4.64 2.02
CA ALA A 8 16.78 5.12 1.61
C ALA A 8 15.69 4.09 1.97
N ALA A 9 14.73 4.47 2.80
CA ALA A 9 13.61 3.62 3.19
C ALA A 9 12.52 3.58 2.11
N THR A 10 11.86 2.43 2.01
CA THR A 10 10.65 2.29 1.17
C THR A 10 9.63 1.55 2.02
N PHE A 11 8.45 2.14 2.23
CA PHE A 11 7.51 1.59 3.19
C PHE A 11 6.07 2.04 2.94
N THR A 12 5.15 1.29 3.54
CA THR A 12 3.75 1.63 3.74
C THR A 12 3.50 1.67 5.25
N VAL A 13 2.64 2.57 5.68
CA VAL A 13 2.22 2.67 7.09
C VAL A 13 0.88 2.01 7.28
N LEU A 14 0.78 1.15 8.29
CA LEU A 14 -0.49 0.58 8.76
C LEU A 14 -0.86 1.21 10.10
N GLU A 15 -2.12 1.58 10.26
CA GLU A 15 -2.72 1.98 11.53
C GLU A 15 -3.22 0.74 12.27
N ILE A 16 -2.90 0.62 13.55
CA ILE A 16 -3.39 -0.46 14.40
C ILE A 16 -4.81 -0.12 14.85
N LEU A 17 -5.78 -0.91 14.43
CA LEU A 17 -7.18 -0.77 14.82
C LEU A 17 -7.50 -1.56 16.09
N HIS A 18 -6.91 -2.73 16.20
CA HIS A 18 -7.03 -3.61 17.37
C HIS A 18 -5.71 -4.34 17.60
N ASP A 19 -5.33 -4.50 18.84
CA ASP A 19 -4.13 -5.22 19.24
C ASP A 19 -4.43 -6.14 20.44
N GLY A 20 -4.65 -7.41 20.13
CA GLY A 20 -4.90 -8.44 21.14
C GLY A 20 -3.70 -8.73 22.05
N THR A 21 -2.50 -8.21 21.71
CA THR A 21 -1.30 -8.31 22.57
C THR A 21 -1.20 -7.15 23.56
N GLY A 22 -2.04 -6.11 23.41
CA GLY A 22 -2.01 -4.91 24.24
C GLY A 22 -0.73 -4.10 24.11
N GLY A 23 -0.08 -4.10 22.96
CA GLY A 23 1.17 -3.38 22.72
C GLY A 23 2.42 -4.06 23.31
N ASN A 24 2.27 -5.22 23.93
CA ASN A 24 3.37 -5.89 24.62
C ASN A 24 4.28 -6.63 23.64
N ALA A 25 5.55 -6.19 23.55
CA ALA A 25 6.55 -6.78 22.66
C ALA A 25 6.82 -8.26 22.94
N ASP A 26 6.83 -8.68 24.22
CA ASP A 26 7.11 -10.07 24.58
C ASP A 26 5.97 -11.00 24.11
N LYS A 27 4.70 -10.56 24.25
CA LYS A 27 3.54 -11.30 23.71
C LYS A 27 3.55 -11.37 22.18
N ARG A 28 3.93 -10.28 21.51
CA ARG A 28 4.08 -10.28 20.04
C ARG A 28 5.16 -11.24 19.58
N ILE A 29 6.28 -11.30 20.29
CA ILE A 29 7.39 -12.24 20.03
C ILE A 29 6.94 -13.67 20.24
N GLU A 30 6.22 -13.96 21.34
CA GLU A 30 5.68 -15.29 21.61
C GLU A 30 4.77 -15.79 20.50
N LYS A 31 3.77 -14.99 20.12
CA LYS A 31 2.89 -15.30 18.97
C LYS A 31 3.65 -15.41 17.64
N ALA A 32 4.65 -14.55 17.40
CA ALA A 32 5.47 -14.65 16.20
C ALA A 32 6.26 -15.96 16.13
N ARG A 33 6.69 -16.52 17.26
CA ARG A 33 7.34 -17.85 17.31
C ARG A 33 6.42 -18.98 16.89
N GLU A 34 5.15 -18.93 17.31
CA GLU A 34 4.15 -19.93 16.91
C GLU A 34 3.91 -19.93 15.40
N HIS A 35 4.03 -18.75 14.78
CA HIS A 35 3.83 -18.52 13.35
C HIS A 35 5.15 -18.23 12.59
N CYS A 36 6.28 -18.80 13.10
CA CYS A 36 7.57 -18.60 12.45
C CYS A 36 7.65 -19.38 11.12
N ALA A 37 8.36 -18.81 10.15
CA ALA A 37 8.60 -19.48 8.89
C ALA A 37 9.55 -20.66 9.10
N ARG A 38 9.09 -21.86 8.81
CA ARG A 38 9.90 -23.07 8.78
C ARG A 38 10.79 -23.08 7.54
N ASP A 39 11.82 -23.89 7.54
CA ASP A 39 12.67 -24.08 6.35
C ASP A 39 12.05 -25.18 5.47
N PRO A 40 11.44 -24.84 4.33
CA PRO A 40 10.74 -25.83 3.49
C PRO A 40 11.71 -26.87 2.91
N ARG A 41 13.04 -26.56 2.85
CA ARG A 41 14.05 -27.51 2.37
C ARG A 41 14.19 -28.73 3.27
N ARG A 42 13.95 -28.56 4.57
CA ARG A 42 14.00 -29.65 5.55
C ARG A 42 12.77 -30.54 5.52
N GLU A 43 11.64 -29.98 5.19
CA GLU A 43 10.33 -30.65 5.17
C GLU A 43 9.93 -31.13 3.78
N GLY A 44 10.74 -30.85 2.72
CA GLY A 44 10.42 -31.21 1.34
C GLY A 44 9.31 -30.41 0.70
N GLU A 45 8.87 -29.33 1.37
CA GLU A 45 7.78 -28.48 0.92
C GLU A 45 8.23 -27.51 -0.18
N ALA A 46 7.32 -27.19 -1.09
CA ALA A 46 7.57 -26.22 -2.16
C ALA A 46 7.53 -24.76 -1.67
N TYR A 47 6.86 -24.50 -0.54
CA TYR A 47 6.57 -23.19 -0.03
C TYR A 47 6.52 -23.17 1.51
N ALA A 48 7.07 -22.13 2.10
CA ALA A 48 6.88 -21.79 3.51
C ALA A 48 6.84 -20.28 3.69
N SER A 49 6.01 -19.80 4.59
CA SER A 49 5.97 -18.38 4.96
C SER A 49 5.75 -18.22 6.46
N GLY A 50 6.13 -17.07 7.00
CA GLY A 50 5.94 -16.76 8.41
C GLY A 50 6.90 -15.69 8.92
N PHE A 51 6.83 -15.44 10.21
CA PHE A 51 7.70 -14.48 10.88
C PHE A 51 9.14 -15.02 11.04
N ALA A 52 10.08 -14.10 11.12
CA ALA A 52 11.48 -14.37 11.39
C ALA A 52 12.06 -13.24 12.26
N SER A 53 13.29 -13.45 12.80
CA SER A 53 13.92 -12.48 13.69
C SER A 53 14.13 -11.12 13.05
N GLY A 54 14.22 -10.08 13.88
CA GLY A 54 14.43 -8.70 13.42
C GLY A 54 15.83 -8.42 12.90
N THR A 55 16.84 -9.20 13.34
CA THR A 55 18.23 -9.03 12.91
C THR A 55 18.60 -9.84 11.68
N ALA A 56 18.04 -11.05 11.54
CA ALA A 56 18.36 -11.97 10.46
C ALA A 56 17.11 -12.69 9.94
N SER A 57 16.70 -12.38 8.72
CA SER A 57 15.50 -12.95 8.10
C SER A 57 15.52 -14.47 7.90
N MET A 58 16.70 -15.09 7.90
CA MET A 58 16.83 -16.55 7.83
C MET A 58 16.72 -17.24 9.19
N GLU A 59 16.74 -16.49 10.28
CA GLU A 59 16.64 -17.01 11.62
C GLU A 59 15.18 -17.17 12.06
N SER A 60 14.77 -18.43 12.29
CA SER A 60 13.42 -18.77 12.76
C SER A 60 13.29 -18.67 14.27
N ASN A 61 14.40 -18.66 15.01
CA ASN A 61 14.39 -18.48 16.46
C ASN A 61 14.23 -17.00 16.79
N ILE A 62 12.99 -16.59 17.03
CA ILE A 62 12.64 -15.20 17.35
C ILE A 62 12.80 -15.01 18.85
N THR A 63 13.72 -14.14 19.26
CA THR A 63 13.96 -13.81 20.67
C THR A 63 13.86 -12.29 20.88
N LYS A 64 13.81 -11.85 22.14
CA LYS A 64 13.82 -10.43 22.44
C LYS A 64 15.12 -9.75 21.99
N GLU A 65 16.25 -10.44 22.18
CA GLU A 65 17.58 -9.94 21.86
C GLU A 65 17.78 -9.72 20.36
N ASN A 66 17.14 -10.55 19.53
CA ASN A 66 17.28 -10.46 18.08
C ASN A 66 16.11 -9.76 17.38
N SER A 67 15.10 -9.30 18.14
CA SER A 67 13.90 -8.66 17.58
C SER A 67 13.58 -7.31 18.20
N VAL A 68 14.08 -6.97 19.39
CA VAL A 68 13.97 -5.64 19.95
C VAL A 68 15.30 -4.91 19.76
N ILE A 69 15.31 -3.96 18.85
CA ILE A 69 16.50 -3.19 18.46
C ILE A 69 16.25 -1.74 18.88
N ASP A 70 17.13 -1.19 19.71
CA ASP A 70 16.98 0.18 20.28
C ASP A 70 15.61 0.43 20.92
N GLY A 71 15.02 -0.57 21.58
CA GLY A 71 13.71 -0.47 22.21
C GLY A 71 12.52 -0.63 21.27
N VAL A 72 12.74 -0.81 19.97
CA VAL A 72 11.69 -0.98 18.95
C VAL A 72 11.59 -2.44 18.53
N LEU A 73 10.40 -2.99 18.53
CA LEU A 73 10.15 -4.32 17.99
C LEU A 73 10.23 -4.30 16.47
N LYS A 74 11.12 -5.10 15.93
CA LYS A 74 11.29 -5.35 14.51
C LYS A 74 11.20 -6.84 14.24
N LEU A 75 10.45 -7.21 13.22
CA LEU A 75 10.37 -8.59 12.71
C LEU A 75 10.58 -8.57 11.19
N HIS A 76 10.92 -9.73 10.64
CA HIS A 76 10.76 -9.95 9.21
C HIS A 76 9.59 -10.90 8.96
N TYR A 77 8.88 -10.68 7.87
CA TYR A 77 8.02 -11.71 7.29
C TYR A 77 8.71 -12.25 6.06
N ARG A 78 8.93 -13.54 6.03
CA ARG A 78 9.60 -14.19 4.92
C ARG A 78 8.72 -15.20 4.23
N THR A 79 8.95 -15.32 2.93
CA THR A 79 8.38 -16.34 2.08
C THR A 79 9.53 -17.05 1.38
N ILE A 80 9.61 -18.35 1.54
CA ILE A 80 10.58 -19.22 0.87
C ILE A 80 9.78 -20.09 -0.08
N GLN A 81 10.07 -20.00 -1.37
CA GLN A 81 9.36 -20.77 -2.38
C GLN A 81 10.30 -21.26 -3.48
N ARG A 82 10.01 -22.40 -4.06
CA ARG A 82 10.67 -22.84 -5.27
C ARG A 82 10.25 -21.94 -6.44
N LYS A 83 11.21 -21.50 -7.23
CA LYS A 83 10.94 -20.65 -8.37
C LYS A 83 11.55 -21.24 -9.63
N ILE A 84 10.69 -21.70 -10.50
CA ILE A 84 11.10 -22.16 -11.83
C ILE A 84 11.49 -20.94 -12.68
N VAL A 85 12.66 -21.00 -13.29
CA VAL A 85 13.13 -19.96 -14.22
C VAL A 85 12.29 -20.03 -15.50
N ALA A 86 11.66 -18.92 -15.87
CA ALA A 86 10.70 -18.86 -16.97
C ALA A 86 11.30 -19.31 -18.34
N SER A 87 12.57 -19.02 -18.58
CA SER A 87 13.28 -19.47 -19.80
C SER A 87 13.46 -20.99 -19.83
N ILE A 88 13.79 -21.61 -18.70
CA ILE A 88 13.95 -23.07 -18.58
C ILE A 88 12.59 -23.75 -18.76
N LEU A 89 11.54 -23.23 -18.13
CA LEU A 89 10.17 -23.76 -18.31
C LEU A 89 9.73 -23.70 -19.77
N ARG A 90 10.01 -22.58 -20.45
CA ARG A 90 9.67 -22.41 -21.88
C ARG A 90 10.41 -23.43 -22.74
N ALA A 91 11.72 -23.58 -22.56
CA ALA A 91 12.52 -24.55 -23.30
C ALA A 91 12.04 -25.99 -23.08
N MET A 92 11.70 -26.36 -21.83
CA MET A 92 11.16 -27.67 -21.49
C MET A 92 9.80 -27.92 -22.19
N ILE A 93 8.90 -26.93 -22.16
CA ILE A 93 7.59 -27.03 -22.86
C ILE A 93 7.82 -27.20 -24.35
N GLU A 94 8.70 -26.43 -24.99
CA GLU A 94 9.02 -26.52 -26.41
C GLU A 94 9.57 -27.89 -26.76
N GLN A 95 10.45 -28.46 -25.96
CA GLN A 95 10.97 -29.82 -26.14
C GLN A 95 9.86 -30.87 -26.04
N MET A 96 9.08 -30.85 -24.96
CA MET A 96 7.98 -31.82 -24.75
C MET A 96 6.88 -31.69 -25.83
N GLU A 97 6.60 -30.47 -26.29
CA GLU A 97 5.68 -30.28 -27.42
C GLU A 97 6.26 -30.84 -28.73
N ALA A 98 7.56 -30.71 -28.96
CA ALA A 98 8.20 -31.29 -30.15
C ALA A 98 8.16 -32.82 -30.13
N GLU A 99 8.45 -33.44 -29.01
CA GLU A 99 8.35 -34.89 -28.80
C GLU A 99 6.90 -35.38 -29.03
N ALA A 100 5.92 -34.75 -28.41
CA ALA A 100 4.52 -35.11 -28.55
C ALA A 100 3.96 -34.87 -29.97
N ARG A 101 4.51 -33.93 -30.74
CA ARG A 101 4.15 -33.73 -32.15
C ARG A 101 4.74 -34.85 -33.03
N ALA A 102 5.92 -35.35 -32.72
CA ALA A 102 6.50 -36.47 -33.46
C ALA A 102 5.66 -37.76 -33.32
N ASP A 103 5.04 -37.93 -32.13
CA ASP A 103 4.19 -39.09 -31.85
C ASP A 103 2.76 -38.97 -32.39
N ASN A 104 2.26 -37.73 -32.63
CA ASN A 104 0.85 -37.44 -32.97
C ASN A 104 0.66 -36.76 -34.34
N ASP A 105 1.28 -37.25 -35.40
CA ASP A 105 1.14 -36.71 -36.77
C ASP A 105 1.29 -35.17 -36.88
N GLY A 106 2.08 -34.59 -36.01
CA GLY A 106 2.42 -33.15 -36.00
C GLY A 106 1.38 -32.23 -35.40
N ARG A 107 0.25 -32.71 -34.89
CA ARG A 107 -0.81 -31.88 -34.33
C ARG A 107 -1.00 -32.13 -32.83
N LEU A 108 -1.05 -31.01 -32.04
CA LEU A 108 -1.37 -31.05 -30.63
C LEU A 108 -2.70 -30.35 -30.35
N THR A 109 -3.56 -31.01 -29.60
CA THR A 109 -4.81 -30.42 -29.13
C THR A 109 -4.54 -29.40 -28.00
N ARG A 110 -5.52 -28.55 -27.75
CA ARG A 110 -5.43 -27.59 -26.62
C ARG A 110 -5.30 -28.29 -25.25
N LYS A 111 -5.89 -29.48 -25.10
CA LYS A 111 -5.84 -30.29 -23.89
C LYS A 111 -4.43 -30.83 -23.64
N GLU A 112 -3.82 -31.42 -24.69
CA GLU A 112 -2.45 -31.94 -24.63
C GLU A 112 -1.43 -30.83 -24.29
N ARG A 113 -1.50 -29.66 -24.93
CA ARG A 113 -0.63 -28.54 -24.61
C ARG A 113 -0.78 -28.09 -23.16
N LYS A 114 -2.00 -28.10 -22.61
CA LYS A 114 -2.23 -27.77 -21.21
C LYS A 114 -1.60 -28.79 -20.27
N GLN A 115 -1.71 -30.10 -20.65
CA GLN A 115 -1.08 -31.20 -19.90
C GLN A 115 0.44 -31.08 -19.93
N ILE A 116 1.04 -30.95 -21.12
CA ILE A 116 2.49 -30.79 -21.28
C ILE A 116 3.02 -29.64 -20.41
N LYS A 117 2.31 -28.52 -20.39
CA LYS A 117 2.69 -27.38 -19.53
C LYS A 117 2.62 -27.72 -18.04
N ALA A 118 1.66 -28.50 -17.62
CA ALA A 118 1.53 -28.95 -16.22
C ALA A 118 2.66 -29.92 -15.86
N ASP A 119 2.93 -30.90 -16.73
CA ASP A 119 3.97 -31.91 -16.53
C ASP A 119 5.38 -31.30 -16.52
N ALA A 120 5.66 -30.37 -17.45
CA ALA A 120 6.92 -29.62 -17.47
C ALA A 120 7.12 -28.81 -16.19
N LYS A 121 6.04 -28.21 -15.68
CA LYS A 121 6.10 -27.46 -14.43
C LYS A 121 6.38 -28.39 -13.24
N GLU A 122 5.70 -29.52 -13.15
CA GLU A 122 5.89 -30.49 -12.07
C GLU A 122 7.31 -31.08 -12.05
N LEU A 123 7.85 -31.42 -13.22
CA LEU A 123 9.22 -31.92 -13.35
C LEU A 123 10.25 -30.88 -12.87
N LEU A 124 10.11 -29.65 -13.30
CA LEU A 124 11.05 -28.58 -12.93
C LEU A 124 10.88 -28.10 -11.48
N GLU A 125 9.70 -28.25 -10.90
CA GLU A 125 9.44 -27.78 -9.53
C GLU A 125 10.24 -28.57 -8.50
N LYS A 126 10.51 -29.87 -8.75
CA LYS A 126 11.30 -30.73 -7.86
C LYS A 126 12.74 -30.25 -7.70
N ASP A 127 13.33 -29.74 -8.78
CA ASP A 127 14.73 -29.29 -8.82
C ASP A 127 14.88 -27.77 -8.82
N ALA A 128 13.77 -27.04 -8.78
CA ALA A 128 13.78 -25.59 -8.80
C ALA A 128 14.48 -25.02 -7.55
N PRO A 129 15.34 -24.00 -7.71
CA PRO A 129 15.99 -23.36 -6.58
C PRO A 129 14.99 -22.64 -5.71
N TYR A 130 15.23 -22.63 -4.41
CA TYR A 130 14.48 -21.83 -3.48
C TYR A 130 14.85 -20.36 -3.60
N THR A 131 13.85 -19.50 -3.62
CA THR A 131 13.99 -18.06 -3.54
C THR A 131 13.44 -17.56 -2.22
N LEU A 132 14.15 -16.62 -1.61
CA LEU A 132 13.75 -15.94 -0.40
C LEU A 132 13.18 -14.57 -0.77
N ARG A 133 11.97 -14.28 -0.29
CA ARG A 133 11.39 -12.95 -0.26
C ARG A 133 11.19 -12.55 1.19
N GLU A 134 11.61 -11.36 1.55
CA GLU A 134 11.52 -10.88 2.92
C GLU A 134 10.99 -9.44 2.95
N THR A 135 10.18 -9.14 3.95
CA THR A 135 9.63 -7.81 4.20
C THR A 135 9.86 -7.45 5.66
N GLU A 136 10.46 -6.31 5.91
CA GLU A 136 10.66 -5.78 7.26
C GLU A 136 9.35 -5.24 7.82
N ILE A 137 9.09 -5.50 9.10
CA ILE A 137 7.95 -5.02 9.86
C ILE A 137 8.49 -4.36 11.11
N VAL A 138 8.21 -3.07 11.29
CA VAL A 138 8.64 -2.31 12.48
C VAL A 138 7.41 -1.79 13.19
N PHE A 139 7.32 -2.09 14.48
CA PHE A 139 6.17 -1.72 15.30
C PHE A 139 6.43 -0.39 15.98
N GLY A 140 5.61 0.61 15.65
CA GLY A 140 5.48 1.85 16.40
C GLY A 140 4.47 1.72 17.54
N GLU A 141 4.08 2.83 18.14
CA GLU A 141 3.11 2.86 19.24
C GLU A 141 1.68 2.56 18.74
N LYS A 142 1.25 3.24 17.68
CA LYS A 142 -0.09 3.10 17.06
C LYS A 142 -0.02 2.69 15.59
N THR A 143 1.17 2.54 15.06
CA THR A 143 1.43 2.28 13.64
C THR A 143 2.39 1.12 13.46
N ILE A 144 2.35 0.54 12.27
CA ILE A 144 3.29 -0.49 11.83
C ILE A 144 3.87 -0.03 10.49
N LEU A 145 5.19 0.05 10.40
CA LEU A 145 5.89 0.31 9.16
C LEU A 145 6.19 -1.02 8.45
N VAL A 146 5.66 -1.17 7.26
CA VAL A 146 5.90 -2.34 6.39
C VAL A 146 6.88 -1.95 5.31
N GLY A 147 8.03 -2.61 5.23
CA GLY A 147 9.14 -2.31 4.30
C GLY A 147 8.84 -2.65 2.83
N SER A 148 7.62 -2.42 2.38
CA SER A 148 7.17 -2.61 1.00
C SER A 148 6.12 -1.56 0.60
N THR A 149 6.06 -1.28 -0.70
CA THR A 149 4.99 -0.47 -1.33
C THR A 149 4.12 -1.32 -2.27
N SER A 150 4.35 -2.62 -2.31
CA SER A 150 3.55 -3.56 -3.09
C SER A 150 2.23 -3.84 -2.36
N LYS A 151 1.10 -3.59 -3.00
CA LYS A 151 -0.22 -3.89 -2.46
C LYS A 151 -0.33 -5.34 -2.00
N HIS A 152 0.15 -6.28 -2.82
CA HIS A 152 0.15 -7.71 -2.49
C HIS A 152 0.96 -8.00 -1.22
N ASP A 153 2.19 -7.45 -1.09
CA ASP A 153 3.01 -7.69 0.10
C ASP A 153 2.35 -7.11 1.35
N VAL A 154 1.74 -5.94 1.23
CA VAL A 154 1.02 -5.29 2.34
C VAL A 154 -0.19 -6.13 2.77
N GLU A 155 -0.98 -6.66 1.85
CA GLU A 155 -2.12 -7.54 2.14
C GLU A 155 -1.66 -8.85 2.81
N VAL A 156 -0.56 -9.46 2.33
CA VAL A 156 0.03 -10.64 2.96
C VAL A 156 0.45 -10.36 4.39
N ILE A 157 1.09 -9.20 4.63
CA ILE A 157 1.49 -8.79 5.99
C ILE A 157 0.28 -8.51 6.87
N GLN A 158 -0.75 -7.84 6.38
CA GLN A 158 -1.99 -7.60 7.14
C GLN A 158 -2.64 -8.91 7.59
N ASN A 159 -2.73 -9.89 6.70
CA ASN A 159 -3.25 -11.22 7.02
C ASN A 159 -2.37 -11.93 8.06
N ALA A 160 -1.04 -11.84 7.92
CA ALA A 160 -0.11 -12.44 8.88
C ALA A 160 -0.20 -11.78 10.26
N LEU A 161 -0.36 -10.45 10.33
CA LEU A 161 -0.57 -9.71 11.58
C LEU A 161 -1.89 -10.11 12.25
N SER A 162 -2.97 -10.22 11.48
CA SER A 162 -4.28 -10.59 12.00
C SER A 162 -4.32 -12.03 12.52
N HIS A 163 -3.87 -12.99 11.71
CA HIS A 163 -3.94 -14.41 12.07
C HIS A 163 -2.81 -14.86 12.99
N GLY A 164 -1.63 -14.27 12.85
CA GLY A 164 -0.45 -14.70 13.59
C GLY A 164 -0.19 -13.93 14.87
N LEU A 165 -0.50 -12.64 14.93
CA LEU A 165 -0.23 -11.80 16.10
C LEU A 165 -1.51 -11.27 16.78
N ASP A 166 -2.69 -11.53 16.22
CA ASP A 166 -3.96 -10.98 16.69
C ASP A 166 -3.96 -9.43 16.65
N ILE A 167 -3.38 -8.88 15.58
CA ILE A 167 -3.30 -7.44 15.34
C ILE A 167 -4.08 -7.11 14.08
N LEU A 168 -5.19 -6.39 14.22
CA LEU A 168 -5.94 -5.86 13.09
C LEU A 168 -5.36 -4.50 12.70
N ALA A 169 -4.82 -4.39 11.51
CA ALA A 169 -4.23 -3.16 11.00
C ALA A 169 -4.69 -2.87 9.57
N ARG A 170 -4.77 -1.60 9.21
CA ARG A 170 -5.11 -1.16 7.85
C ARG A 170 -4.09 -0.15 7.34
N PRO A 171 -3.89 -0.03 6.01
CA PRO A 171 -3.08 1.04 5.45
C PRO A 171 -3.62 2.41 5.87
N VAL A 172 -2.74 3.29 6.32
CA VAL A 172 -3.06 4.69 6.50
C VAL A 172 -3.19 5.29 5.11
N CYS A 173 -4.40 5.37 4.63
CA CYS A 173 -4.71 6.06 3.38
C CYS A 173 -5.87 7.00 3.69
N PRO A 174 -5.66 8.30 3.75
CA PRO A 174 -6.75 9.26 3.82
C PRO A 174 -7.70 8.96 2.68
N ASN A 175 -9.01 9.10 2.92
CA ASN A 175 -10.05 8.66 2.00
C ASN A 175 -10.05 9.48 0.68
N MET A 176 -8.91 9.42 -0.03
CA MET A 176 -8.70 9.93 -1.38
C MET A 176 -9.03 8.86 -2.43
N ALA A 177 -9.20 7.61 -1.97
CA ALA A 177 -9.47 6.47 -2.83
C ALA A 177 -10.84 6.65 -3.50
N GLY A 178 -10.83 6.94 -4.79
CA GLY A 178 -12.01 7.09 -5.63
C GLY A 178 -12.32 8.52 -6.06
N ASP A 179 -11.85 9.56 -5.35
CA ASP A 179 -12.05 10.94 -5.76
C ASP A 179 -10.74 11.56 -6.29
N MET A 180 -10.59 11.49 -7.61
CA MET A 180 -9.41 12.06 -8.28
C MET A 180 -9.35 13.57 -8.22
N ALA A 181 -10.50 14.24 -8.11
CA ALA A 181 -10.54 15.69 -7.98
C ALA A 181 -9.95 16.12 -6.64
N ILE A 182 -10.31 15.47 -5.54
CA ILE A 182 -9.73 15.72 -4.21
C ILE A 182 -8.21 15.53 -4.23
N ARG A 183 -7.72 14.47 -4.89
CA ARG A 183 -6.30 14.20 -4.99
C ARG A 183 -5.55 15.28 -5.78
N GLN A 184 -6.08 15.67 -6.93
CA GLN A 184 -5.50 16.71 -7.76
C GLN A 184 -5.43 18.05 -7.03
N GLU A 185 -6.49 18.43 -6.35
CA GLU A 185 -6.57 19.67 -5.59
C GLU A 185 -5.59 19.67 -4.40
N PHE A 186 -5.51 18.55 -3.66
CA PHE A 186 -4.55 18.41 -2.57
C PHE A 186 -3.11 18.53 -3.05
N PHE A 187 -2.74 17.86 -4.15
CA PHE A 187 -1.40 17.99 -4.72
C PHE A 187 -1.11 19.40 -5.24
N SER A 188 -2.09 20.03 -5.88
CA SER A 188 -1.96 21.42 -6.34
C SER A 188 -1.73 22.37 -5.14
N TRP A 189 -2.45 22.14 -4.04
CA TRP A 189 -2.23 22.88 -2.81
C TRP A 189 -0.86 22.56 -2.16
N LEU A 190 -0.46 21.30 -2.16
CA LEU A 190 0.83 20.88 -1.61
C LEU A 190 2.01 21.47 -2.41
N MET A 191 1.86 21.63 -3.73
CA MET A 191 2.85 22.25 -4.61
C MET A 191 2.95 23.78 -4.45
N ASN A 192 1.94 24.44 -3.91
CA ASN A 192 2.01 25.87 -3.67
C ASN A 192 3.17 26.16 -2.69
N PRO A 193 4.09 27.08 -3.02
CA PRO A 193 5.26 27.39 -2.18
C PRO A 193 4.91 28.10 -0.85
N GLU A 194 3.64 28.48 -0.65
CA GLU A 194 3.20 29.06 0.62
C GLU A 194 3.50 28.13 1.81
N GLU A 195 3.93 28.72 2.91
CA GLU A 195 4.18 28.02 4.16
C GLU A 195 2.89 27.39 4.70
N LYS A 196 2.96 26.11 5.03
CA LYS A 196 1.86 25.35 5.62
C LYS A 196 2.11 25.21 7.12
N LYS A 197 1.07 25.45 7.92
CA LYS A 197 1.16 25.29 9.38
C LYS A 197 0.42 24.06 9.83
N LEU A 198 1.06 23.28 10.70
CA LEU A 198 0.44 22.18 11.43
C LEU A 198 -0.39 22.74 12.61
N GLU A 199 -1.29 21.92 13.15
CA GLU A 199 -2.05 22.27 14.37
C GLU A 199 -1.11 22.57 15.57
N THR A 200 0.08 21.95 15.58
CA THR A 200 1.15 22.21 16.56
C THR A 200 1.80 23.58 16.38
N GLY A 201 1.49 24.33 15.33
CA GLY A 201 2.12 25.60 14.98
C GLY A 201 3.45 25.47 14.22
N GLU A 202 3.93 24.26 13.98
CA GLU A 202 5.15 24.02 13.20
C GLU A 202 4.92 24.39 11.72
N ILE A 203 5.91 25.04 11.13
CA ILE A 203 5.88 25.42 9.71
C ILE A 203 6.45 24.30 8.87
N VAL A 204 5.70 23.90 7.86
CA VAL A 204 6.08 22.88 6.88
C VAL A 204 6.33 23.54 5.53
N GLN A 205 7.51 23.27 5.00
CA GLN A 205 7.87 23.68 3.64
C GLN A 205 7.87 22.45 2.73
N THR A 206 7.28 22.59 1.56
CA THR A 206 7.23 21.52 0.56
C THR A 206 7.79 22.02 -0.76
N SER A 207 8.61 21.21 -1.40
CA SER A 207 9.04 21.44 -2.77
C SER A 207 9.03 20.15 -3.58
N PHE A 208 8.79 20.27 -4.87
CA PHE A 208 8.75 19.16 -5.80
C PHE A 208 10.02 19.21 -6.63
N ALA A 209 10.94 18.29 -6.39
CA ALA A 209 12.21 18.21 -7.09
C ALA A 209 12.37 16.82 -7.71
N GLY A 210 12.56 16.77 -9.02
CA GLY A 210 12.68 15.54 -9.81
C GLY A 210 11.37 15.11 -10.47
N ALA A 211 11.23 13.81 -10.77
CA ALA A 211 10.14 13.32 -11.59
C ALA A 211 8.76 13.42 -10.90
N VAL A 212 7.81 14.05 -11.59
CA VAL A 212 6.38 14.06 -11.27
C VAL A 212 5.65 13.31 -12.37
N GLU A 213 4.92 12.27 -12.00
CA GLU A 213 4.16 11.44 -12.93
C GLU A 213 2.67 11.82 -12.89
N PHE A 214 2.11 12.07 -14.04
CA PHE A 214 0.71 12.42 -14.24
C PHE A 214 0.02 11.32 -15.02
N PHE A 215 -1.21 11.02 -14.64
CA PHE A 215 -2.07 10.11 -15.39
C PHE A 215 -3.35 10.81 -15.84
N SER A 216 -3.80 10.45 -17.03
CA SER A 216 -5.12 10.84 -17.55
C SER A 216 -6.11 9.74 -17.30
N ASN A 217 -7.30 10.06 -16.84
CA ASN A 217 -8.46 9.16 -16.83
C ASN A 217 -9.18 9.23 -18.19
N ALA A 218 -8.49 9.11 -19.27
CA ALA A 218 -9.13 8.96 -20.57
C ALA A 218 -9.72 7.55 -20.73
N LEU A 219 -10.71 7.19 -19.92
CA LEU A 219 -11.62 6.07 -20.14
C LEU A 219 -12.99 6.41 -19.51
N THR A 220 -13.57 7.55 -19.85
CA THR A 220 -15.02 7.66 -19.89
C THR A 220 -15.45 7.04 -21.22
N GLU A 221 -16.33 6.07 -21.16
CA GLU A 221 -16.80 5.21 -22.26
C GLU A 221 -17.35 5.93 -23.52
N ASN A 222 -17.21 7.24 -23.63
CA ASN A 222 -17.74 8.07 -24.72
C ASN A 222 -16.71 8.88 -25.52
N ASP A 223 -15.39 8.70 -25.25
CA ASP A 223 -14.33 9.43 -25.98
C ASP A 223 -13.62 8.53 -27.01
N ASP A 224 -14.36 7.90 -27.90
CA ASP A 224 -13.80 7.20 -29.08
C ASP A 224 -13.05 8.14 -30.05
N GLU A 225 -13.14 9.45 -29.86
CA GLU A 225 -12.55 10.44 -30.78
C GLU A 225 -11.11 10.87 -30.39
N ASN A 226 -10.57 10.45 -29.23
CA ASN A 226 -9.23 10.86 -28.77
C ASN A 226 -8.30 9.68 -28.53
N MET A 227 -8.17 8.79 -29.47
CA MET A 227 -7.20 7.65 -29.39
C MET A 227 -5.73 8.11 -29.28
N ASP A 228 -5.41 9.36 -29.55
CA ASP A 228 -4.05 9.93 -29.47
C ASP A 228 -3.74 10.62 -28.14
N ALA A 229 -4.63 10.58 -27.16
CA ALA A 229 -4.40 11.23 -25.88
C ALA A 229 -3.31 10.49 -25.08
N CYS A 230 -2.21 11.14 -24.84
CA CYS A 230 -1.14 10.65 -23.97
C CYS A 230 -1.71 10.34 -22.56
N THR A 231 -1.78 9.06 -22.21
CA THR A 231 -2.33 8.60 -20.91
C THR A 231 -1.40 8.90 -19.74
N LYS A 232 -0.10 9.05 -20.01
CA LYS A 232 0.93 9.35 -19.00
C LYS A 232 1.81 10.52 -19.47
N ALA A 233 2.10 11.44 -18.54
CA ALA A 233 3.13 12.46 -18.73
C ALA A 233 4.09 12.41 -17.54
N THR A 234 5.38 12.64 -17.78
CA THR A 234 6.40 12.74 -16.74
C THR A 234 7.15 14.04 -16.95
N LEU A 235 7.16 14.89 -15.93
CA LEU A 235 8.00 16.10 -15.91
C LEU A 235 9.12 15.88 -14.91
N ASP A 236 10.34 16.21 -15.28
CA ASP A 236 11.52 16.07 -14.42
C ASP A 236 12.32 17.37 -14.41
N GLY A 237 12.73 17.83 -13.23
CA GLY A 237 13.47 19.06 -13.07
C GLY A 237 13.70 19.44 -11.62
N PRO A 238 14.57 20.45 -11.36
CA PRO A 238 14.87 20.88 -9.98
C PRO A 238 13.71 21.62 -9.30
N CYS A 239 12.85 22.31 -10.06
CA CYS A 239 11.71 23.11 -9.55
C CYS A 239 10.51 22.88 -10.46
N VAL A 240 10.01 21.63 -10.49
CA VAL A 240 8.92 21.25 -11.40
C VAL A 240 7.62 22.03 -11.09
N ASN A 241 7.38 22.36 -9.83
CA ASN A 241 6.21 23.12 -9.38
C ASN A 241 6.11 24.54 -9.95
N GLU A 242 7.22 25.12 -10.42
CA GLU A 242 7.26 26.46 -10.99
C GLU A 242 7.20 26.46 -12.52
N SER A 243 7.26 25.29 -13.16
CA SER A 243 7.31 25.19 -14.61
C SER A 243 5.95 25.49 -15.27
N ALA A 244 5.98 26.11 -16.46
CA ALA A 244 4.78 26.35 -17.25
C ALA A 244 4.13 25.05 -17.74
N GLU A 245 4.92 24.01 -17.95
CA GLU A 245 4.48 22.69 -18.40
C GLU A 245 3.55 22.03 -17.39
N ILE A 246 3.81 22.19 -16.08
CA ILE A 246 2.93 21.65 -15.05
C ILE A 246 1.53 22.28 -15.15
N LYS A 247 1.44 23.58 -15.37
CA LYS A 247 0.16 24.27 -15.52
C LYS A 247 -0.63 23.73 -16.71
N THR A 248 0.06 23.50 -17.82
CA THR A 248 -0.54 22.92 -19.03
C THR A 248 -1.03 21.49 -18.79
N VAL A 249 -0.25 20.66 -18.11
CA VAL A 249 -0.63 19.27 -17.80
C VAL A 249 -1.83 19.21 -16.86
N LEU A 250 -1.89 20.09 -15.86
CA LEU A 250 -3.03 20.19 -14.93
C LEU A 250 -4.28 20.74 -15.61
N GLN A 251 -4.14 21.73 -16.52
CA GLN A 251 -5.25 22.25 -17.34
C GLN A 251 -5.87 21.15 -18.24
N ASN A 252 -5.05 20.20 -18.71
CA ASN A 252 -5.51 19.04 -19.46
C ASN A 252 -6.10 17.92 -18.58
N LYS A 253 -6.55 18.25 -17.37
CA LYS A 253 -7.21 17.34 -16.41
C LYS A 253 -6.38 16.09 -16.05
N LYS A 254 -5.05 16.13 -16.20
CA LYS A 254 -4.18 15.05 -15.74
C LYS A 254 -3.94 15.19 -14.24
N THR A 255 -4.05 14.08 -13.53
CA THR A 255 -3.84 14.03 -12.07
C THR A 255 -2.44 13.54 -11.73
N ILE A 256 -1.84 14.11 -10.69
CA ILE A 256 -0.58 13.62 -10.15
C ILE A 256 -0.86 12.31 -9.42
N SER A 257 -0.18 11.25 -9.82
CA SER A 257 -0.22 9.96 -9.11
C SER A 257 1.04 9.73 -8.28
N ARG A 258 2.19 10.16 -8.80
CA ARG A 258 3.48 10.00 -8.14
C ARG A 258 4.31 11.26 -8.26
N ALA A 259 4.90 11.66 -7.15
CA ALA A 259 5.80 12.81 -7.13
C ALA A 259 7.01 12.56 -6.25
N LYS A 260 8.15 13.16 -6.60
CA LYS A 260 9.27 13.26 -5.69
C LYS A 260 9.15 14.55 -4.92
N ILE A 261 9.00 14.43 -3.61
CA ILE A 261 8.72 15.54 -2.69
C ILE A 261 9.92 15.72 -1.76
N HIS A 262 10.29 16.97 -1.55
CA HIS A 262 11.11 17.39 -0.44
C HIS A 262 10.19 18.09 0.57
N LEU A 263 10.19 17.61 1.81
CA LEU A 263 9.38 18.14 2.91
C LEU A 263 10.31 18.49 4.05
N GLY A 264 10.27 19.74 4.48
CA GLY A 264 11.04 20.26 5.61
C GLY A 264 10.14 20.74 6.73
N VAL A 265 10.54 20.52 7.99
CA VAL A 265 9.86 21.01 9.18
C VAL A 265 10.87 21.74 10.04
N GLY A 266 10.60 23.02 10.28
CA GLY A 266 11.56 23.88 10.96
C GLY A 266 12.89 23.98 10.20
N ALA A 267 13.97 24.24 10.95
CA ALA A 267 15.31 24.46 10.34
C ALA A 267 16.12 23.18 10.13
N THR A 268 15.76 22.05 10.74
CA THR A 268 16.66 20.91 10.89
C THR A 268 16.15 19.60 10.35
N LEU A 269 14.85 19.35 10.29
CA LEU A 269 14.29 18.06 9.90
C LEU A 269 13.69 18.13 8.51
N GLY A 270 14.15 17.24 7.64
CA GLY A 270 13.64 17.16 6.27
C GLY A 270 13.65 15.75 5.70
N TRP A 271 12.79 15.52 4.73
CA TRP A 271 12.68 14.26 4.02
C TRP A 271 12.66 14.51 2.52
N THR A 272 13.33 13.63 1.79
CA THR A 272 13.19 13.55 0.33
C THR A 272 12.69 12.15 -0.02
N PHE A 273 11.57 12.05 -0.71
CA PHE A 273 10.92 10.78 -0.98
C PHE A 273 10.11 10.81 -2.27
N LYS A 274 9.84 9.63 -2.80
CA LYS A 274 8.82 9.42 -3.83
C LYS A 274 7.52 9.08 -3.13
N PHE A 275 6.47 9.82 -3.42
CA PHE A 275 5.15 9.60 -2.86
C PHE A 275 4.20 9.08 -3.94
N ASP A 276 3.54 7.97 -3.66
CA ASP A 276 2.45 7.42 -4.46
C ASP A 276 1.14 7.73 -3.75
N ALA A 277 0.37 8.62 -4.33
CA ALA A 277 -0.88 9.09 -3.73
C ALA A 277 -2.03 8.08 -3.86
N ASP A 278 -1.97 7.20 -4.86
CA ASP A 278 -3.01 6.20 -5.07
C ASP A 278 -3.03 5.17 -3.93
N HIS A 279 -1.85 4.89 -3.37
CA HIS A 279 -1.66 3.87 -2.35
C HIS A 279 -1.13 4.42 -1.02
N TRP A 280 -0.90 5.73 -0.93
CA TRP A 280 -0.29 6.38 0.24
C TRP A 280 1.00 5.71 0.68
N THR A 281 1.92 5.52 -0.27
CA THR A 281 3.17 4.80 -0.03
C THR A 281 4.39 5.68 -0.26
N PHE A 282 5.47 5.36 0.46
CA PHE A 282 6.67 6.15 0.51
C PHE A 282 7.86 5.37 -0.08
N GLY A 283 8.42 5.87 -1.17
CA GLY A 283 9.52 5.23 -1.87
C GLY A 283 10.83 5.99 -1.76
N GLY A 284 11.91 5.31 -1.37
CA GLY A 284 13.25 5.88 -1.39
C GLY A 284 13.45 7.06 -0.44
N VAL A 285 12.79 7.05 0.71
CA VAL A 285 12.83 8.11 1.73
C VAL A 285 14.24 8.30 2.26
N LYS A 286 14.76 9.49 2.09
CA LYS A 286 16.01 9.96 2.71
C LYS A 286 15.66 11.00 3.76
N ILE A 287 16.22 10.88 4.94
CA ILE A 287 16.03 11.82 6.03
C ILE A 287 17.27 12.69 6.06
N THR A 288 17.09 14.01 5.99
CA THR A 288 18.18 14.98 6.18
C THR A 288 18.39 15.14 7.67
N ASP A 289 19.65 15.22 8.07
CA ASP A 289 20.09 15.50 9.44
C ASP A 289 19.79 14.44 10.54
N VAL A 290 19.36 13.25 10.16
CA VAL A 290 19.42 12.12 11.07
C VAL A 290 20.74 11.40 10.85
N SER A 291 21.76 11.90 11.51
CA SER A 291 23.02 11.19 11.69
C SER A 291 22.72 9.84 12.33
N ARG A 292 23.06 8.76 11.72
CA ARG A 292 23.46 7.40 12.22
C ARG A 292 22.82 6.84 13.52
N ASP A 293 21.88 7.54 14.15
CA ASP A 293 21.35 7.25 15.47
C ASP A 293 20.19 6.26 15.39
N GLY A 294 20.47 5.01 15.56
CA GLY A 294 19.58 3.92 15.92
C GLY A 294 18.26 3.73 15.16
N LEU A 295 17.71 2.55 15.24
CA LEU A 295 16.42 2.20 14.63
C LEU A 295 15.26 3.01 15.22
N PHE A 296 15.28 3.28 16.53
CA PHE A 296 14.23 4.03 17.22
C PHE A 296 14.00 5.42 16.60
N ARG A 297 15.07 6.23 16.53
CA ARG A 297 14.97 7.60 16.00
C ARG A 297 14.55 7.61 14.54
N ARG A 298 15.07 6.66 13.77
CA ARG A 298 14.72 6.53 12.38
C ARG A 298 13.26 6.14 12.18
N THR A 299 12.75 5.17 12.93
CA THR A 299 11.35 4.76 12.92
C THR A 299 10.46 5.93 13.30
N TYR A 300 10.82 6.67 14.35
CA TYR A 300 10.12 7.88 14.75
C TYR A 300 10.05 8.91 13.61
N CYS A 301 11.16 9.17 12.92
CA CYS A 301 11.17 10.12 11.80
C CYS A 301 10.31 9.64 10.61
N LEU A 302 10.27 8.36 10.32
CA LEU A 302 9.44 7.80 9.24
C LEU A 302 7.95 7.88 9.59
N ASP A 303 7.60 7.59 10.84
CA ASP A 303 6.24 7.71 11.35
C ASP A 303 5.78 9.19 11.40
N ARG A 304 6.67 10.08 11.83
CA ARG A 304 6.43 11.54 11.82
C ARG A 304 6.17 12.07 10.42
N LEU A 305 6.87 11.60 9.40
CA LEU A 305 6.61 11.96 8.00
C LEU A 305 5.18 11.63 7.59
N ASN A 306 4.72 10.42 7.89
CA ASN A 306 3.35 10.01 7.62
C ASN A 306 2.34 10.86 8.40
N ALA A 307 2.58 11.10 9.69
CA ALA A 307 1.71 11.92 10.54
C ALA A 307 1.56 13.35 9.98
N ILE A 308 2.66 13.97 9.59
CA ILE A 308 2.65 15.33 9.00
C ILE A 308 1.84 15.36 7.71
N LEU A 309 2.06 14.42 6.77
CA LEU A 309 1.31 14.42 5.52
C LEU A 309 -0.18 14.16 5.73
N THR A 310 -0.51 13.29 6.68
CA THR A 310 -1.89 13.00 7.07
C THR A 310 -2.56 14.25 7.68
N GLU A 311 -1.86 14.94 8.57
CA GLU A 311 -2.34 16.19 9.18
C GLU A 311 -2.52 17.30 8.15
N LEU A 312 -1.56 17.47 7.23
CA LEU A 312 -1.66 18.42 6.12
C LEU A 312 -2.86 18.13 5.22
N PHE A 313 -3.14 16.85 4.94
CA PHE A 313 -4.29 16.45 4.15
C PHE A 313 -5.61 16.82 4.84
N TYR A 314 -5.77 16.50 6.11
CA TYR A 314 -7.00 16.79 6.84
C TYR A 314 -7.19 18.29 7.06
N SER A 315 -6.12 19.04 7.34
CA SER A 315 -6.16 20.49 7.47
C SER A 315 -6.58 21.16 6.16
N TRP A 316 -6.00 20.74 5.03
CA TRP A 316 -6.39 21.21 3.71
C TRP A 316 -7.84 20.85 3.38
N LYS A 317 -8.25 19.60 3.62
CA LYS A 317 -9.62 19.15 3.37
C LYS A 317 -10.64 19.98 4.15
N LYS A 318 -10.38 20.23 5.42
CA LYS A 318 -11.23 21.07 6.26
C LYS A 318 -11.38 22.49 5.68
N GLN A 319 -10.28 23.14 5.28
CA GLN A 319 -10.31 24.46 4.67
C GLN A 319 -11.08 24.49 3.34
N ARG A 320 -10.97 23.43 2.55
CA ARG A 320 -11.71 23.25 1.31
C ARG A 320 -13.21 23.13 1.58
N ASP A 321 -13.60 22.22 2.44
CA ASP A 321 -15.00 21.93 2.76
C ASP A 321 -15.68 23.15 3.38
N GLU A 322 -14.98 23.94 4.21
CA GLU A 322 -15.45 25.23 4.74
C GLU A 322 -15.68 26.26 3.62
N LYS A 323 -14.81 26.34 2.61
CA LYS A 323 -14.97 27.25 1.47
C LYS A 323 -16.11 26.85 0.54
N GLU A 324 -16.35 25.57 0.37
CA GLU A 324 -17.41 25.02 -0.48
C GLU A 324 -18.76 24.97 0.24
N GLY A 325 -18.82 25.32 1.53
CA GLY A 325 -20.04 25.23 2.34
C GLY A 325 -20.52 23.79 2.56
N VAL A 326 -19.63 22.81 2.37
CA VAL A 326 -19.91 21.41 2.63
C VAL A 326 -19.83 21.22 4.15
N VAL A 327 -20.98 21.00 4.77
CA VAL A 327 -21.05 20.63 6.19
C VAL A 327 -20.51 19.21 6.33
N ASP A 328 -19.34 19.07 6.97
CA ASP A 328 -18.74 17.76 7.16
C ASP A 328 -19.61 16.95 8.13
N MET A 329 -20.29 15.91 7.61
CA MET A 329 -21.11 15.00 8.42
C MET A 329 -20.32 14.34 9.57
N PHE A 330 -18.99 14.35 9.51
CA PHE A 330 -18.12 13.88 10.60
C PHE A 330 -18.04 14.88 11.76
N ASP A 331 -18.11 16.17 11.53
CA ASP A 331 -18.17 17.17 12.60
C ASP A 331 -19.56 17.16 13.29
N GLU A 332 -20.63 16.87 12.58
CA GLU A 332 -21.94 16.62 13.19
C GLU A 332 -21.92 15.32 14.03
N ALA A 333 -21.30 14.25 13.55
CA ALA A 333 -21.14 13.03 14.32
C ALA A 333 -20.27 13.23 15.59
N LYS A 334 -19.23 14.07 15.53
CA LYS A 334 -18.45 14.47 16.72
C LYS A 334 -19.25 15.33 17.70
N LYS A 335 -20.07 16.26 17.20
CA LYS A 335 -20.96 17.05 18.05
C LYS A 335 -22.09 16.20 18.68
N MET A 336 -22.53 15.15 18.01
CA MET A 336 -23.45 14.17 18.59
C MET A 336 -22.80 13.22 19.62
N GLN A 337 -21.47 13.02 19.56
CA GLN A 337 -20.73 12.20 20.52
C GLN A 337 -20.63 12.80 21.95
N THR A 338 -20.86 14.08 22.13
CA THR A 338 -20.93 14.70 23.46
C THR A 338 -22.22 14.44 24.22
N GLY A 339 -23.20 13.75 23.61
CA GLY A 339 -24.52 13.48 24.21
C GLY A 339 -25.04 12.05 24.12
N GLY A 340 -24.32 11.10 23.52
CA GLY A 340 -24.82 9.73 23.39
C GLY A 340 -23.73 8.70 23.05
N THR A 341 -23.88 7.46 23.49
CA THR A 341 -22.93 6.39 23.26
C THR A 341 -22.73 6.10 21.76
N LEU A 342 -21.47 6.05 21.34
CA LEU A 342 -20.99 5.80 19.96
C LEU A 342 -21.69 4.59 19.29
N ALA A 343 -21.98 3.55 20.07
CA ALA A 343 -22.70 2.36 19.61
C ALA A 343 -24.12 2.64 19.11
N GLY A 344 -24.84 3.61 19.69
CA GLY A 344 -26.18 3.98 19.28
C GLY A 344 -26.22 4.73 17.93
N ALA A 345 -25.23 5.59 17.68
CA ALA A 345 -25.14 6.36 16.44
C ALA A 345 -24.73 5.47 15.25
N ILE A 346 -23.79 4.54 15.46
CA ILE A 346 -23.34 3.56 14.45
C ILE A 346 -24.49 2.61 14.10
N ASN A 347 -25.23 2.09 15.09
CA ASN A 347 -26.36 1.21 14.82
C ASN A 347 -27.48 1.93 14.05
N LYS A 348 -27.76 3.20 14.37
CA LYS A 348 -28.77 4.00 13.64
C LYS A 348 -28.35 4.24 12.17
N ALA A 349 -27.10 4.62 11.92
CA ALA A 349 -26.58 4.82 10.57
C ALA A 349 -26.56 3.52 9.73
N LEU A 350 -26.24 2.38 10.35
CA LEU A 350 -26.29 1.06 9.72
C LEU A 350 -27.73 0.65 9.38
N HIS A 351 -28.69 0.92 10.27
CA HIS A 351 -30.11 0.65 9.99
C HIS A 351 -30.68 1.54 8.90
N GLU A 352 -30.33 2.83 8.85
CA GLU A 352 -30.76 3.75 7.81
C GLU A 352 -30.17 3.38 6.43
N LYS A 353 -28.90 2.96 6.39
CA LYS A 353 -28.26 2.48 5.15
C LYS A 353 -28.91 1.18 4.65
N ALA A 354 -29.15 0.21 5.54
CA ALA A 354 -29.81 -1.04 5.19
C ALA A 354 -31.25 -0.81 4.70
N ALA A 355 -31.99 0.16 5.28
CA ALA A 355 -33.32 0.51 4.85
C ALA A 355 -33.33 1.17 3.45
N ALA A 356 -32.34 2.03 3.15
CA ALA A 356 -32.19 2.66 1.83
C ALA A 356 -31.80 1.65 0.75
N GLU A 357 -30.95 0.70 1.07
CA GLU A 357 -30.57 -0.41 0.16
C GLU A 357 -31.77 -1.32 -0.13
N ALA A 358 -32.56 -1.69 0.88
CA ALA A 358 -33.77 -2.47 0.72
C ALA A 358 -34.87 -1.76 -0.10
N GLU A 359 -34.96 -0.43 0.00
CA GLU A 359 -35.90 0.37 -0.81
C GLU A 359 -35.45 0.45 -2.29
N THR A 360 -34.15 0.53 -2.55
CA THR A 360 -33.59 0.50 -3.91
C THR A 360 -33.76 -0.87 -4.56
N GLU A 361 -33.58 -1.95 -3.84
CA GLU A 361 -33.85 -3.30 -4.34
C GLU A 361 -35.34 -3.53 -4.66
N LYS A 362 -36.25 -3.06 -3.79
CA LYS A 362 -37.70 -3.10 -4.06
C LYS A 362 -38.09 -2.30 -5.30
N LYS A 363 -37.46 -1.14 -5.53
CA LYS A 363 -37.69 -0.33 -6.75
C LYS A 363 -37.15 -1.04 -8.00
N GLN A 364 -36.00 -1.69 -7.91
CA GLN A 364 -35.44 -2.47 -9.00
C GLN A 364 -36.27 -3.75 -9.30
N ALA A 365 -36.74 -4.45 -8.28
CA ALA A 365 -37.62 -5.61 -8.45
C ALA A 365 -38.93 -5.23 -9.15
N LYS A 366 -39.61 -4.16 -8.71
CA LYS A 366 -40.82 -3.65 -9.38
C LYS A 366 -40.57 -3.21 -10.82
N ARG A 367 -39.38 -2.71 -11.14
CA ARG A 367 -38.99 -2.34 -12.51
C ARG A 367 -38.79 -3.57 -13.38
N ARG A 368 -38.22 -4.64 -12.84
CA ARG A 368 -38.04 -5.94 -13.52
C ARG A 368 -39.40 -6.63 -13.81
N GLU A 369 -40.33 -6.62 -12.85
CA GLU A 369 -41.70 -7.12 -13.04
C GLU A 369 -42.45 -6.36 -14.15
N ARG A 370 -42.34 -5.04 -14.15
CA ARG A 370 -42.99 -4.21 -15.23
C ARG A 370 -42.38 -4.45 -16.62
N LEU A 371 -41.12 -4.81 -16.70
CA LEU A 371 -40.44 -5.14 -17.96
C LEU A 371 -40.71 -6.59 -18.40
N GLY A 372 -40.93 -7.50 -17.46
CA GLY A 372 -41.29 -8.91 -17.74
C GLY A 372 -42.75 -9.10 -18.16
N ALA A 373 -43.65 -8.20 -17.72
CA ALA A 373 -45.08 -8.25 -18.05
C ALA A 373 -45.42 -7.61 -19.44
N LYS A 374 -44.43 -7.16 -20.21
CA LYS A 374 -44.56 -6.62 -21.57
C LYS A 374 -44.06 -7.57 -22.68
N LYS A 375 -43.80 -8.80 -22.34
CA LYS A 375 -43.59 -9.89 -23.28
C LYS A 375 -44.79 -10.86 -23.19
#